data_db3b29a494ff74371923eefe73fbdc0d
#
_entry.id   db3b29a494ff74371923eefe73fbdc0d
#
_cell.length_a   1.000
_cell.length_b   1.000
_cell.length_c   1.000
_cell.angle_alpha   90.00
_cell.angle_beta   90.00
_cell.angle_gamma   90.00
#
_symmetry.space_group_name_H-M   'P 1'
#
loop_
_entity.id
_entity.type
_entity.pdbx_description
1 polymer ?
#
loop_
_entity_poly.entity_id
_entity_poly.type
_entity_poly.pdbx_seq_one_letter_code
_entity_poly.pdbx_strand_id
1 'polypeptide(L)'
;MPKNDNVPNTKSKSIDKKVPLWLWLLGLMTAIGPLTIDMYLPSFPAISADLQVPQHRVELTVSTYLLGLALSQLFYGPIADRYGRKKPLLGGLMIYMLATIGCALASSVEYLLFFRCIQACGAAAAMVIPRAVIRDQLNTRDSAMAMSMMMLIMGVAPILAPLMGGYLSPVTGWRGLFAVMLFYSAIMFFLAIFRLKETMPPEKAVPLHLRTIAKNYAGLLRDRNYMGFSLAGGIGM
;
A
#
# COMPACT_ATOMS: atom_id res chain seq x y z
N MET A 1 -21.77 20.66 40.40
CA MET A 1 -21.34 20.29 39.02
C MET A 1 -21.79 18.85 38.79
N PRO A 2 -22.72 18.56 37.89
CA PRO A 2 -23.18 17.18 37.62
C PRO A 2 -22.14 16.51 36.69
N LYS A 3 -21.70 15.32 37.09
CA LYS A 3 -20.92 14.41 36.26
C LYS A 3 -21.76 13.96 35.05
N ASN A 4 -21.26 14.22 33.88
CA ASN A 4 -21.86 13.81 32.62
C ASN A 4 -21.33 12.42 32.24
N ASP A 5 -22.01 11.35 32.74
CA ASP A 5 -21.58 9.94 32.60
C ASP A 5 -22.12 9.26 31.33
N ASN A 6 -22.32 10.00 30.22
CA ASN A 6 -22.81 9.44 28.95
C ASN A 6 -21.78 9.60 27.81
N VAL A 7 -20.58 9.07 28.00
CA VAL A 7 -19.69 8.74 26.87
C VAL A 7 -19.95 7.27 26.54
N PRO A 8 -20.46 6.93 25.34
CA PRO A 8 -20.62 5.53 24.95
C PRO A 8 -19.26 4.87 24.93
N ASN A 9 -19.07 3.93 25.87
CA ASN A 9 -17.88 3.09 25.97
C ASN A 9 -17.83 2.17 24.73
N THR A 10 -17.27 2.68 23.63
CA THR A 10 -16.90 1.86 22.49
C THR A 10 -15.80 0.91 23.00
N LYS A 11 -16.18 -0.34 23.30
CA LYS A 11 -15.31 -1.43 23.70
C LYS A 11 -14.24 -1.62 22.64
N SER A 12 -13.14 -0.88 22.74
CA SER A 12 -11.90 -1.11 22.03
C SER A 12 -11.42 -2.50 22.45
N LYS A 13 -11.38 -3.45 21.52
CA LYS A 13 -10.86 -4.79 21.78
C LYS A 13 -9.37 -4.68 22.06
N SER A 14 -8.96 -5.06 23.26
CA SER A 14 -7.56 -5.32 23.55
C SER A 14 -7.11 -6.57 22.78
N ILE A 15 -5.88 -6.56 22.25
CA ILE A 15 -5.28 -7.75 21.65
C ILE A 15 -5.01 -8.72 22.80
N ASP A 16 -5.75 -9.83 22.80
CA ASP A 16 -5.47 -10.96 23.66
C ASP A 16 -4.09 -11.52 23.30
N LYS A 17 -3.43 -12.29 24.18
CA LYS A 17 -2.03 -12.76 24.07
C LYS A 17 -1.58 -13.34 22.71
N LYS A 18 -2.52 -13.57 21.77
CA LYS A 18 -2.25 -14.01 20.39
C LYS A 18 -2.64 -12.94 19.39
N VAL A 19 -1.68 -12.50 18.56
CA VAL A 19 -1.90 -11.57 17.45
C VAL A 19 -2.95 -12.17 16.49
N PRO A 20 -4.09 -11.51 16.25
CA PRO A 20 -5.15 -12.06 15.43
C PRO A 20 -4.73 -12.14 13.95
N LEU A 21 -5.22 -13.16 13.24
CA LEU A 21 -4.87 -13.43 11.83
C LEU A 21 -5.11 -12.25 10.88
N TRP A 22 -6.17 -11.46 11.12
CA TRP A 22 -6.45 -10.28 10.30
C TRP A 22 -5.35 -9.22 10.37
N LEU A 23 -4.62 -9.14 11.49
CA LEU A 23 -3.52 -8.20 11.66
C LEU A 23 -2.29 -8.63 10.83
N TRP A 24 -1.99 -9.94 10.80
CA TRP A 24 -0.98 -10.48 9.89
C TRP A 24 -1.34 -10.22 8.43
N LEU A 25 -2.61 -10.39 8.06
CA LEU A 25 -3.09 -10.10 6.72
C LEU A 25 -2.84 -8.64 6.33
N LEU A 26 -3.16 -7.69 7.22
CA LEU A 26 -2.91 -6.28 6.98
C LEU A 26 -1.42 -5.96 6.85
N GLY A 27 -0.58 -6.56 7.70
CA GLY A 27 0.88 -6.43 7.61
C GLY A 27 1.42 -6.94 6.27
N LEU A 28 1.03 -8.15 5.87
CA LEU A 28 1.43 -8.72 4.59
C LEU A 28 0.96 -7.87 3.40
N MET A 29 -0.23 -7.29 3.44
CA MET A 29 -0.69 -6.38 2.39
C MET A 29 0.25 -5.19 2.20
N THR A 30 0.82 -4.63 3.26
CA THR A 30 1.75 -3.50 3.13
C THR A 30 3.08 -3.88 2.48
N ALA A 31 3.45 -5.17 2.50
CA ALA A 31 4.65 -5.68 1.82
C ALA A 31 4.52 -5.64 0.28
N ILE A 32 3.31 -5.49 -0.28
CA ILE A 32 3.10 -5.37 -1.74
C ILE A 32 3.98 -4.26 -2.34
N GLY A 33 4.10 -3.10 -1.67
CA GLY A 33 4.91 -1.98 -2.14
C GLY A 33 6.39 -2.36 -2.31
N PRO A 34 7.10 -2.68 -1.21
CA PRO A 34 8.50 -3.11 -1.27
C PRO A 34 8.73 -4.32 -2.19
N LEU A 35 7.89 -5.36 -2.11
CA LEU A 35 8.01 -6.53 -2.99
C LEU A 35 7.97 -6.15 -4.47
N THR A 36 7.06 -5.24 -4.85
CA THR A 36 6.91 -4.80 -6.24
C THR A 36 8.12 -4.01 -6.75
N ILE A 37 8.82 -3.30 -5.88
CA ILE A 37 10.01 -2.52 -6.24
C ILE A 37 11.24 -3.42 -6.20
N ASP A 38 11.52 -4.02 -5.05
CA ASP A 38 12.82 -4.60 -4.75
C ASP A 38 13.03 -5.96 -5.42
N MET A 39 11.96 -6.77 -5.59
CA MET A 39 12.05 -8.03 -6.31
C MET A 39 12.27 -7.84 -7.83
N TYR A 40 11.91 -6.66 -8.34
CA TYR A 40 12.04 -6.30 -9.74
C TYR A 40 13.45 -5.81 -10.12
N LEU A 41 14.19 -5.17 -9.18
CA LEU A 41 15.49 -4.55 -9.44
C LEU A 41 16.54 -5.48 -10.08
N PRO A 42 16.72 -6.74 -9.62
CA PRO A 42 17.71 -7.63 -10.21
C PRO A 42 17.44 -8.00 -11.68
N SER A 43 16.22 -7.75 -12.17
CA SER A 43 15.82 -8.10 -13.55
C SER A 43 16.12 -7.01 -14.58
N PHE A 44 16.61 -5.85 -14.19
CA PHE A 44 16.86 -4.73 -15.10
C PHE A 44 17.70 -5.10 -16.33
N PRO A 45 18.83 -5.81 -16.19
CA PRO A 45 19.62 -6.22 -17.36
C PRO A 45 18.84 -7.14 -18.31
N ALA A 46 18.05 -8.07 -17.76
CA ALA A 46 17.25 -9.00 -18.55
C ALA A 46 16.11 -8.26 -19.31
N ILE A 47 15.46 -7.29 -18.67
CA ILE A 47 14.43 -6.45 -19.31
C ILE A 47 15.04 -5.57 -20.39
N SER A 48 16.18 -4.95 -20.12
CA SER A 48 16.93 -4.13 -21.07
C SER A 48 17.28 -4.91 -22.33
N ALA A 49 17.78 -6.12 -22.17
CA ALA A 49 18.11 -7.01 -23.28
C ALA A 49 16.88 -7.48 -24.06
N ASP A 50 15.81 -7.87 -23.38
CA ASP A 50 14.58 -8.40 -24.00
C ASP A 50 13.81 -7.31 -24.77
N LEU A 51 13.70 -6.11 -24.19
CA LEU A 51 13.01 -4.97 -24.84
C LEU A 51 13.93 -4.14 -25.75
N GLN A 52 15.21 -4.50 -25.86
CA GLN A 52 16.22 -3.83 -26.70
C GLN A 52 16.32 -2.31 -26.42
N VAL A 53 16.30 -1.94 -25.16
CA VAL A 53 16.41 -0.55 -24.70
C VAL A 53 17.57 -0.38 -23.72
N PRO A 54 18.17 0.82 -23.61
CA PRO A 54 19.18 1.09 -22.61
C PRO A 54 18.62 0.91 -21.19
N GLN A 55 19.44 0.42 -20.26
CA GLN A 55 19.03 0.09 -18.89
C GLN A 55 18.41 1.28 -18.15
N HIS A 56 18.90 2.52 -18.37
CA HIS A 56 18.32 3.71 -17.75
C HIS A 56 16.83 3.91 -18.10
N ARG A 57 16.36 3.44 -19.28
CA ARG A 57 14.94 3.46 -19.65
C ARG A 57 14.13 2.49 -18.79
N VAL A 58 14.71 1.34 -18.42
CA VAL A 58 14.08 0.38 -17.51
C VAL A 58 14.03 0.95 -16.09
N GLU A 59 15.07 1.64 -15.65
CA GLU A 59 15.12 2.30 -14.31
C GLU A 59 14.02 3.35 -14.16
N LEU A 60 13.63 4.05 -15.23
CA LEU A 60 12.50 4.98 -15.22
C LEU A 60 11.17 4.31 -14.82
N THR A 61 11.03 3.00 -15.01
CA THR A 61 9.82 2.26 -14.59
C THR A 61 9.63 2.26 -13.08
N VAL A 62 10.72 2.28 -12.30
CA VAL A 62 10.67 2.43 -10.84
C VAL A 62 10.31 3.85 -10.45
N SER A 63 10.91 4.85 -11.11
CA SER A 63 10.57 6.25 -10.87
C SER A 63 9.09 6.54 -11.16
N THR A 64 8.57 5.99 -12.26
CA THR A 64 7.16 6.09 -12.63
C THR A 64 6.25 5.40 -11.60
N TYR A 65 6.66 4.23 -11.11
CA TYR A 65 5.94 3.52 -10.05
C TYR A 65 5.91 4.34 -8.76
N LEU A 66 7.05 4.87 -8.31
CA LEU A 66 7.15 5.69 -7.10
C LEU A 66 6.30 6.96 -7.21
N LEU A 67 6.32 7.63 -8.36
CA LEU A 67 5.50 8.81 -8.61
C LEU A 67 3.99 8.46 -8.55
N GLY A 68 3.59 7.38 -9.24
CA GLY A 68 2.22 6.89 -9.20
C GLY A 68 1.78 6.52 -7.79
N LEU A 69 2.66 5.88 -7.01
CA LEU A 69 2.43 5.51 -5.62
C LEU A 69 2.21 6.75 -4.74
N ALA A 70 3.11 7.73 -4.82
CA ALA A 70 3.05 8.96 -4.03
C ALA A 70 1.78 9.75 -4.30
N LEU A 71 1.43 9.94 -5.58
CA LEU A 71 0.21 10.65 -5.96
C LEU A 71 -1.05 9.92 -5.50
N SER A 72 -1.10 8.60 -5.67
CA SER A 72 -2.28 7.80 -5.32
C SER A 72 -2.51 7.70 -3.82
N GLN A 73 -1.46 7.71 -3.00
CA GLN A 73 -1.60 7.72 -1.53
C GLN A 73 -2.40 8.91 -1.01
N LEU A 74 -2.32 10.06 -1.69
CA LEU A 74 -3.09 11.26 -1.32
C LEU A 74 -4.61 11.06 -1.45
N PHE A 75 -5.05 10.20 -2.36
CA PHE A 75 -6.47 9.98 -2.63
C PHE A 75 -7.09 8.84 -1.82
N TYR A 76 -6.31 7.80 -1.47
CA TYR A 76 -6.86 6.63 -0.78
C TYR A 76 -7.36 6.92 0.63
N GLY A 77 -6.79 7.89 1.35
CA GLY A 77 -7.32 8.34 2.64
C GLY A 77 -8.77 8.80 2.51
N PRO A 78 -9.03 9.90 1.78
CA PRO A 78 -10.38 10.43 1.56
C PRO A 78 -11.36 9.43 0.93
N ILE A 79 -10.90 8.61 -0.02
CA ILE A 79 -11.73 7.58 -0.64
C ILE A 79 -12.18 6.54 0.40
N ALA A 80 -11.25 6.08 1.24
CA ALA A 80 -11.54 5.12 2.28
C ALA A 80 -12.40 5.70 3.41
N ASP A 81 -12.32 7.01 3.66
CA ASP A 81 -13.17 7.73 4.62
C ASP A 81 -14.61 7.94 4.07
N ARG A 82 -14.78 7.88 2.77
CA ARG A 82 -16.10 8.00 2.13
C ARG A 82 -16.81 6.66 1.93
N TYR A 83 -16.11 5.69 1.35
CA TYR A 83 -16.71 4.44 0.87
C TYR A 83 -16.50 3.26 1.81
N GLY A 84 -15.88 3.49 2.99
CA GLY A 84 -15.44 2.45 3.89
C GLY A 84 -14.06 1.92 3.53
N ARG A 85 -13.52 1.02 4.35
CA ARG A 85 -12.14 0.53 4.21
C ARG A 85 -12.04 -0.63 3.21
N LYS A 86 -13.01 -1.55 3.26
CA LYS A 86 -12.96 -2.79 2.48
C LYS A 86 -13.09 -2.57 0.98
N LYS A 87 -14.06 -1.77 0.55
CA LYS A 87 -14.34 -1.55 -0.89
C LYS A 87 -13.18 -0.92 -1.64
N PRO A 88 -12.58 0.21 -1.18
CA PRO A 88 -11.43 0.80 -1.86
C PRO A 88 -10.18 -0.09 -1.82
N LEU A 89 -9.98 -0.88 -0.75
CA LEU A 89 -8.89 -1.83 -0.67
C LEU A 89 -9.02 -2.92 -1.75
N LEU A 90 -10.19 -3.52 -1.88
CA LEU A 90 -10.44 -4.53 -2.91
C LEU A 90 -10.35 -3.94 -4.33
N GLY A 91 -10.87 -2.72 -4.54
CA GLY A 91 -10.74 -2.01 -5.81
C GLY A 91 -9.28 -1.73 -6.17
N GLY A 92 -8.48 -1.28 -5.20
CA GLY A 92 -7.04 -1.06 -5.40
C GLY A 92 -6.28 -2.35 -5.70
N LEU A 93 -6.53 -3.44 -4.97
CA LEU A 93 -5.92 -4.74 -5.25
C LEU A 93 -6.31 -5.27 -6.64
N MET A 94 -7.55 -5.06 -7.08
CA MET A 94 -8.00 -5.42 -8.43
C MET A 94 -7.23 -4.62 -9.49
N ILE A 95 -7.10 -3.30 -9.32
CA ILE A 95 -6.32 -2.43 -10.22
C ILE A 95 -4.86 -2.91 -10.24
N TYR A 96 -4.28 -3.24 -9.09
CA TYR A 96 -2.92 -3.76 -8.99
C TYR A 96 -2.75 -5.06 -9.81
N MET A 97 -3.66 -6.03 -9.64
CA MET A 97 -3.60 -7.30 -10.35
C MET A 97 -3.72 -7.13 -11.87
N LEU A 98 -4.68 -6.32 -12.34
CA LEU A 98 -4.86 -6.06 -13.77
C LEU A 98 -3.63 -5.36 -14.37
N ALA A 99 -3.08 -4.37 -13.68
CA ALA A 99 -1.87 -3.69 -14.11
C ALA A 99 -0.64 -4.62 -14.07
N THR A 100 -0.56 -5.54 -13.11
CA THR A 100 0.50 -6.54 -13.03
C THR A 100 0.47 -7.49 -14.23
N ILE A 101 -0.71 -7.90 -14.67
CA ILE A 101 -0.88 -8.64 -15.93
C ILE A 101 -0.40 -7.80 -17.12
N GLY A 102 -0.77 -6.52 -17.17
CA GLY A 102 -0.29 -5.61 -18.21
C GLY A 102 1.24 -5.47 -18.23
N CYS A 103 1.88 -5.40 -17.07
CA CYS A 103 3.35 -5.40 -16.95
C CYS A 103 3.96 -6.70 -17.49
N ALA A 104 3.38 -7.86 -17.15
CA ALA A 104 3.87 -9.16 -17.62
C ALA A 104 3.76 -9.32 -19.14
N LEU A 105 2.75 -8.72 -19.76
CA LEU A 105 2.49 -8.77 -21.19
C LEU A 105 3.14 -7.63 -21.97
N ALA A 106 3.91 -6.74 -21.30
CA ALA A 106 4.51 -5.59 -21.95
C ALA A 106 5.50 -6.00 -23.04
N SER A 107 5.31 -5.46 -24.24
CA SER A 107 6.15 -5.66 -25.43
C SER A 107 7.09 -4.48 -25.70
N SER A 108 6.93 -3.36 -24.99
CA SER A 108 7.81 -2.20 -25.05
C SER A 108 7.98 -1.56 -23.66
N VAL A 109 9.03 -0.74 -23.50
CA VAL A 109 9.27 -0.04 -22.26
C VAL A 109 8.19 1.01 -21.96
N GLU A 110 7.57 1.60 -22.97
CA GLU A 110 6.48 2.56 -22.84
C GLU A 110 5.23 1.91 -22.23
N TYR A 111 4.86 0.71 -22.72
CA TYR A 111 3.79 -0.09 -22.12
C TYR A 111 4.11 -0.45 -20.68
N LEU A 112 5.35 -0.84 -20.41
CA LEU A 112 5.80 -1.16 -19.07
C LEU A 112 5.69 0.05 -18.14
N LEU A 113 6.16 1.24 -18.57
CA LEU A 113 6.04 2.51 -17.83
C LEU A 113 4.57 2.81 -17.49
N PHE A 114 3.68 2.70 -18.47
CA PHE A 114 2.25 2.95 -18.30
C PHE A 114 1.62 2.01 -17.26
N PHE A 115 1.83 0.71 -17.42
CA PHE A 115 1.25 -0.26 -16.48
C PHE A 115 1.89 -0.20 -15.10
N ARG A 116 3.16 0.15 -14.97
CA ARG A 116 3.81 0.39 -13.67
C ARG A 116 3.18 1.56 -12.93
N CYS A 117 2.81 2.63 -13.62
CA CYS A 117 2.07 3.75 -13.02
C CYS A 117 0.70 3.28 -12.48
N ILE A 118 -0.07 2.53 -13.27
CA ILE A 118 -1.38 2.00 -12.84
C ILE A 118 -1.21 0.98 -11.69
N GLN A 119 -0.19 0.12 -11.75
CA GLN A 119 0.12 -0.84 -10.71
C GLN A 119 0.40 -0.14 -9.37
N ALA A 120 1.14 0.97 -9.41
CA ALA A 120 1.40 1.79 -8.23
C ALA A 120 0.12 2.39 -7.63
N CYS A 121 -0.81 2.84 -8.49
CA CYS A 121 -2.12 3.31 -8.02
C CYS A 121 -2.85 2.23 -7.23
N GLY A 122 -2.81 0.98 -7.70
CA GLY A 122 -3.41 -0.14 -6.97
C GLY A 122 -2.68 -0.48 -5.66
N ALA A 123 -1.34 -0.48 -5.68
CA ALA A 123 -0.50 -0.77 -4.51
C ALA A 123 -0.71 0.23 -3.36
N ALA A 124 -0.97 1.50 -3.67
CA ALA A 124 -1.22 2.56 -2.69
C ALA A 124 -2.37 2.21 -1.73
N ALA A 125 -3.43 1.54 -2.21
CA ALA A 125 -4.52 1.06 -1.37
C ALA A 125 -4.04 0.10 -0.28
N ALA A 126 -3.21 -0.88 -0.68
CA ALA A 126 -2.66 -1.89 0.23
C ALA A 126 -1.66 -1.33 1.24
N MET A 127 -1.11 -0.14 0.99
CA MET A 127 -0.20 0.55 1.93
C MET A 127 -0.92 1.51 2.88
N VAL A 128 -1.98 2.20 2.41
CA VAL A 128 -2.67 3.24 3.19
C VAL A 128 -3.80 2.65 4.05
N ILE A 129 -4.65 1.83 3.45
CA ILE A 129 -5.89 1.37 4.09
C ILE A 129 -5.64 0.46 5.31
N PRO A 130 -4.67 -0.47 5.32
CA PRO A 130 -4.37 -1.29 6.49
C PRO A 130 -4.09 -0.48 7.75
N ARG A 131 -3.36 0.64 7.64
CA ARG A 131 -3.08 1.55 8.77
C ARG A 131 -4.35 2.20 9.31
N ALA A 132 -5.28 2.56 8.41
CA ALA A 132 -6.57 3.12 8.80
C ALA A 132 -7.43 2.07 9.53
N VAL A 133 -7.49 0.84 9.03
CA VAL A 133 -8.21 -0.28 9.66
C VAL A 133 -7.71 -0.54 11.09
N ILE A 134 -6.39 -0.52 11.30
CA ILE A 134 -5.77 -0.69 12.63
C ILE A 134 -6.27 0.40 13.58
N ARG A 135 -6.23 1.67 13.15
CA ARG A 135 -6.69 2.80 13.98
C ARG A 135 -8.18 2.76 14.27
N ASP A 136 -8.98 2.21 13.37
CA ASP A 136 -10.43 2.12 13.54
C ASP A 136 -10.83 1.00 14.53
N GLN A 137 -10.00 -0.06 14.66
CA GLN A 137 -10.36 -1.26 15.45
C GLN A 137 -9.67 -1.38 16.80
N LEU A 138 -8.51 -0.77 16.96
CA LEU A 138 -7.66 -0.97 18.14
C LEU A 138 -7.56 0.30 18.97
N ASN A 139 -7.32 0.12 20.27
CA ASN A 139 -6.94 1.22 21.17
C ASN A 139 -5.52 1.73 20.86
N THR A 140 -5.12 2.84 21.44
CA THR A 140 -3.83 3.49 21.17
C THR A 140 -2.62 2.56 21.39
N ARG A 141 -2.63 1.76 22.48
CA ARG A 141 -1.53 0.84 22.83
C ARG A 141 -1.43 -0.30 21.82
N ASP A 142 -2.53 -0.94 21.51
CA ASP A 142 -2.57 -2.07 20.58
C ASP A 142 -2.34 -1.63 19.14
N SER A 143 -2.79 -0.42 18.77
CA SER A 143 -2.44 0.21 17.48
C SER A 143 -0.94 0.43 17.33
N ALA A 144 -0.26 0.89 18.39
CA ALA A 144 1.19 1.05 18.35
C ALA A 144 1.91 -0.29 18.13
N MET A 145 1.49 -1.36 18.83
CA MET A 145 2.02 -2.72 18.63
C MET A 145 1.78 -3.22 17.19
N ALA A 146 0.56 -3.03 16.67
CA ALA A 146 0.21 -3.42 15.32
C ALA A 146 1.03 -2.67 14.26
N MET A 147 1.23 -1.36 14.44
CA MET A 147 2.06 -0.54 13.56
C MET A 147 3.53 -0.98 13.60
N SER A 148 4.07 -1.31 14.78
CA SER A 148 5.44 -1.84 14.91
C SER A 148 5.61 -3.16 14.17
N MET A 149 4.61 -4.05 14.21
CA MET A 149 4.62 -5.29 13.43
C MET A 149 4.60 -5.03 11.93
N MET A 150 3.80 -4.07 11.46
CA MET A 150 3.80 -3.66 10.05
C MET A 150 5.15 -3.10 9.62
N MET A 151 5.80 -2.27 10.48
CA MET A 151 7.14 -1.73 10.23
C MET A 151 8.18 -2.86 10.15
N LEU A 152 8.08 -3.89 11.00
CA LEU A 152 8.95 -5.06 10.92
C LEU A 152 8.82 -5.76 9.57
N ILE A 153 7.59 -6.02 9.11
CA ILE A 153 7.33 -6.64 7.80
C ILE A 153 7.89 -5.76 6.67
N MET A 154 7.66 -4.44 6.72
CA MET A 154 8.18 -3.49 5.74
C MET A 154 9.71 -3.40 5.76
N GLY A 155 10.37 -3.62 6.89
CA GLY A 155 11.84 -3.66 7.00
C GLY A 155 12.44 -4.97 6.48
N VAL A 156 11.76 -6.10 6.67
CA VAL A 156 12.21 -7.41 6.19
C VAL A 156 11.98 -7.59 4.69
N ALA A 157 10.89 -7.05 4.17
CA ALA A 157 10.51 -7.21 2.76
C ALA A 157 11.61 -6.73 1.77
N PRO A 158 12.24 -5.55 1.93
CA PRO A 158 13.34 -5.11 1.07
C PRO A 158 14.60 -5.97 1.13
N ILE A 159 14.79 -6.75 2.19
CA ILE A 159 15.92 -7.70 2.30
C ILE A 159 15.61 -8.98 1.51
N LEU A 160 14.41 -9.51 1.67
CA LEU A 160 14.01 -10.77 1.04
C LEU A 160 13.67 -10.60 -0.44
N ALA A 161 13.07 -9.47 -0.82
CA ALA A 161 12.58 -9.28 -2.17
C ALA A 161 13.67 -9.33 -3.26
N PRO A 162 14.83 -8.66 -3.13
CA PRO A 162 15.91 -8.78 -4.12
C PRO A 162 16.48 -10.20 -4.21
N LEU A 163 16.57 -10.91 -3.08
CA LEU A 163 17.01 -12.31 -3.06
C LEU A 163 16.05 -13.20 -3.85
N MET A 164 14.75 -13.03 -3.62
CA MET A 164 13.71 -13.75 -4.39
C MET A 164 13.78 -13.38 -5.87
N GLY A 165 13.92 -12.10 -6.20
CA GLY A 165 14.04 -11.62 -7.57
C GLY A 165 15.26 -12.16 -8.28
N GLY A 166 16.43 -12.13 -7.62
CA GLY A 166 17.69 -12.65 -8.15
C GLY A 166 17.67 -14.16 -8.39
N TYR A 167 16.97 -14.92 -7.53
CA TYR A 167 16.84 -16.36 -7.69
C TYR A 167 15.79 -16.75 -8.75
N LEU A 168 14.66 -16.07 -8.78
CA LEU A 168 13.54 -16.37 -9.68
C LEU A 168 13.76 -15.89 -11.11
N SER A 169 14.35 -14.70 -11.28
CA SER A 169 14.50 -14.08 -12.60
C SER A 169 15.27 -14.94 -13.62
N PRO A 170 16.40 -15.63 -13.27
CA PRO A 170 17.09 -16.51 -14.20
C PRO A 170 16.28 -17.74 -14.60
N VAL A 171 15.37 -18.22 -13.73
CA VAL A 171 14.61 -19.46 -13.95
C VAL A 171 13.30 -19.18 -14.72
N THR A 172 12.58 -18.12 -14.35
CA THR A 172 11.25 -17.82 -14.89
C THR A 172 11.23 -16.65 -15.87
N GLY A 173 12.37 -15.99 -16.05
CA GLY A 173 12.45 -14.71 -16.75
C GLY A 173 11.86 -13.57 -15.92
N TRP A 174 12.06 -12.34 -16.37
CA TRP A 174 11.55 -11.15 -15.70
C TRP A 174 10.01 -11.09 -15.67
N ARG A 175 9.33 -11.64 -16.67
CA ARG A 175 7.87 -11.75 -16.70
C ARG A 175 7.33 -12.67 -15.61
N GLY A 176 8.07 -13.69 -15.24
CA GLY A 176 7.73 -14.60 -14.13
C GLY A 176 7.65 -13.91 -12.78
N LEU A 177 8.41 -12.83 -12.55
CA LEU A 177 8.32 -12.04 -11.34
C LEU A 177 6.95 -11.36 -11.20
N PHE A 178 6.40 -10.85 -12.30
CA PHE A 178 5.04 -10.29 -12.30
C PHE A 178 3.98 -11.37 -12.04
N ALA A 179 4.20 -12.60 -12.51
CA ALA A 179 3.31 -13.72 -12.18
C ALA A 179 3.34 -14.05 -10.67
N VAL A 180 4.50 -14.00 -10.02
CA VAL A 180 4.62 -14.16 -8.57
C VAL A 180 3.92 -13.03 -7.82
N MET A 181 4.10 -11.78 -8.25
CA MET A 181 3.41 -10.62 -7.68
C MET A 181 1.88 -10.72 -7.84
N LEU A 182 1.43 -11.20 -9.01
CA LEU A 182 0.01 -11.44 -9.28
C LEU A 182 -0.56 -12.50 -8.34
N PHE A 183 0.13 -13.62 -8.19
CA PHE A 183 -0.27 -14.71 -7.30
C PHE A 183 -0.34 -14.24 -5.84
N TYR A 184 0.67 -13.52 -5.38
CA TYR A 184 0.68 -12.93 -4.04
C TYR A 184 -0.49 -11.97 -3.81
N SER A 185 -0.71 -11.05 -4.74
CA SER A 185 -1.81 -10.08 -4.62
C SER A 185 -3.18 -10.74 -4.72
N ALA A 186 -3.33 -11.81 -5.51
CA ALA A 186 -4.55 -12.60 -5.57
C ALA A 186 -4.85 -13.28 -4.22
N ILE A 187 -3.84 -13.87 -3.57
CA ILE A 187 -4.01 -14.42 -2.21
C ILE A 187 -4.48 -13.32 -1.25
N MET A 188 -3.84 -12.14 -1.27
CA MET A 188 -4.22 -11.03 -0.41
C MET A 188 -5.64 -10.54 -0.70
N PHE A 189 -6.04 -10.49 -1.97
CA PHE A 189 -7.38 -10.10 -2.40
C PHE A 189 -8.46 -11.07 -1.88
N PHE A 190 -8.27 -12.37 -2.08
CA PHE A 190 -9.23 -13.37 -1.59
C PHE A 190 -9.29 -13.41 -0.07
N LEU A 191 -8.15 -13.33 0.61
CA LEU A 191 -8.12 -13.25 2.07
C LEU A 191 -8.83 -11.99 2.58
N ALA A 192 -8.70 -10.85 1.89
CA ALA A 192 -9.43 -9.63 2.23
C ALA A 192 -10.96 -9.79 2.05
N ILE A 193 -11.40 -10.45 0.99
CA ILE A 193 -12.84 -10.73 0.79
C ILE A 193 -13.41 -11.50 1.96
N PHE A 194 -12.77 -12.60 2.37
CA PHE A 194 -13.31 -13.53 3.34
C PHE A 194 -13.02 -13.17 4.80
N ARG A 195 -11.89 -12.51 5.08
CA ARG A 195 -11.41 -12.28 6.45
C ARG A 195 -11.53 -10.83 6.92
N LEU A 196 -11.51 -9.85 6.00
CA LEU A 196 -11.63 -8.46 6.38
C LEU A 196 -13.11 -8.06 6.42
N LYS A 197 -13.54 -7.60 7.60
CA LYS A 197 -14.85 -6.98 7.78
C LYS A 197 -14.75 -5.48 7.52
N GLU A 198 -15.87 -4.85 7.11
CA GLU A 198 -15.91 -3.38 7.06
C GLU A 198 -15.75 -2.82 8.47
N THR A 199 -14.86 -1.87 8.62
CA THR A 199 -14.50 -1.33 9.94
C THR A 199 -15.04 0.08 10.17
N MET A 200 -15.42 0.77 9.09
CA MET A 200 -15.96 2.11 9.19
C MET A 200 -17.48 2.09 9.25
N PRO A 201 -18.10 2.65 10.30
CA PRO A 201 -19.54 2.79 10.37
C PRO A 201 -20.05 3.72 9.25
N PRO A 202 -21.20 3.38 8.59
CA PRO A 202 -21.75 4.21 7.51
C PRO A 202 -22.04 5.65 7.91
N GLU A 203 -22.37 5.88 9.19
CA GLU A 203 -22.69 7.18 9.77
C GLU A 203 -21.47 8.14 9.82
N LYS A 204 -20.24 7.59 9.74
CA LYS A 204 -18.99 8.36 9.73
C LYS A 204 -18.49 8.71 8.33
N ALA A 205 -19.24 8.35 7.28
CA ALA A 205 -18.85 8.62 5.90
C ALA A 205 -18.77 10.14 5.62
N VAL A 206 -17.58 10.63 5.30
CA VAL A 206 -17.34 12.04 4.99
C VAL A 206 -17.60 12.29 3.50
N PRO A 207 -18.39 13.34 3.12
CA PRO A 207 -18.61 13.65 1.71
C PRO A 207 -17.28 13.99 0.99
N LEU A 208 -17.05 13.36 -0.16
CA LEU A 208 -15.90 13.64 -1.02
C LEU A 208 -16.12 14.96 -1.77
N HIS A 209 -15.66 16.06 -1.19
CA HIS A 209 -15.55 17.33 -1.89
C HIS A 209 -14.08 17.59 -2.20
N LEU A 210 -13.66 17.51 -3.47
CA LEU A 210 -12.29 17.78 -3.91
C LEU A 210 -11.75 19.11 -3.38
N ARG A 211 -12.62 20.15 -3.34
CA ARG A 211 -12.26 21.45 -2.78
C ARG A 211 -11.94 21.40 -1.29
N THR A 212 -12.67 20.58 -0.52
CA THR A 212 -12.42 20.37 0.92
C THR A 212 -11.13 19.60 1.14
N ILE A 213 -10.87 18.58 0.32
CA ILE A 213 -9.63 17.79 0.34
C ILE A 213 -8.44 18.72 0.06
N ALA A 214 -8.50 19.50 -1.03
CA ALA A 214 -7.45 20.45 -1.38
C ALA A 214 -7.23 21.50 -0.29
N LYS A 215 -8.31 22.02 0.33
CA LYS A 215 -8.22 22.99 1.44
C LYS A 215 -7.57 22.36 2.68
N ASN A 216 -7.88 21.10 3.00
CA ASN A 216 -7.28 20.39 4.13
C ASN A 216 -5.78 20.15 3.90
N TYR A 217 -5.37 19.74 2.70
CA TYR A 217 -3.95 19.60 2.36
C TYR A 217 -3.22 20.95 2.37
N ALA A 218 -3.84 22.00 1.83
CA ALA A 218 -3.26 23.35 1.90
C ALA A 218 -3.14 23.86 3.35
N GLY A 219 -4.08 23.48 4.23
CA GLY A 219 -3.99 23.76 5.67
C GLY A 219 -2.80 23.04 6.33
N LEU A 220 -2.61 21.75 6.04
CA LEU A 220 -1.48 20.95 6.55
C LEU A 220 -0.13 21.52 6.08
N LEU A 221 -0.02 21.91 4.81
CA LEU A 221 1.19 22.54 4.26
C LEU A 221 1.51 23.91 4.88
N ARG A 222 0.50 24.61 5.42
CA ARG A 222 0.68 25.89 6.11
C ARG A 222 1.00 25.75 7.60
N ASP A 223 0.72 24.59 8.18
CA ASP A 223 1.03 24.31 9.58
C ASP A 223 2.52 24.06 9.75
N ARG A 224 3.21 25.03 10.40
CA ARG A 224 4.65 24.98 10.64
C ARG A 224 5.09 23.77 11.48
N ASN A 225 4.27 23.37 12.45
CA ASN A 225 4.59 22.22 13.30
C ASN A 225 4.50 20.93 12.48
N TYR A 226 3.41 20.77 11.72
CA TYR A 226 3.24 19.62 10.83
C TYR A 226 4.38 19.51 9.81
N MET A 227 4.72 20.61 9.15
CA MET A 227 5.80 20.65 8.17
C MET A 227 7.17 20.37 8.81
N GLY A 228 7.42 20.91 10.01
CA GLY A 228 8.66 20.67 10.75
C GLY A 228 8.84 19.18 11.08
N PHE A 229 7.83 18.53 11.62
CA PHE A 229 7.89 17.08 11.92
C PHE A 229 7.94 16.22 10.66
N SER A 230 7.23 16.59 9.61
CA SER A 230 7.25 15.87 8.33
C SER A 230 8.61 15.95 7.63
N LEU A 231 9.23 17.13 7.63
CA LEU A 231 10.57 17.31 7.06
C LEU A 231 11.64 16.60 7.90
N ALA A 232 11.57 16.71 9.23
CA ALA A 232 12.49 16.00 10.12
C ALA A 232 12.41 14.48 9.94
N GLY A 233 11.20 13.93 9.80
CA GLY A 233 11.00 12.51 9.52
C GLY A 233 11.42 12.08 8.12
N GLY A 234 11.27 12.96 7.11
CA GLY A 234 11.64 12.66 5.72
C GLY A 234 13.16 12.78 5.45
N ILE A 235 13.87 13.64 6.19
CA ILE A 235 15.34 13.81 6.06
C ILE A 235 16.08 12.77 6.91
N GLY A 236 15.44 12.25 7.98
CA GLY A 236 16.05 11.26 8.89
C GLY A 236 15.92 9.80 8.41
N MET A 237 15.35 9.54 7.23
CA MET A 237 15.33 8.24 6.54
C MET A 237 16.37 8.21 5.43
#